data_0a97092db6404eb872f8f1eef9778b14
#
_entry.id   0a97092db6404eb872f8f1eef9778b14
#
_cell.length_a   1.000
_cell.length_b   1.000
_cell.length_c   1.000
_cell.angle_alpha   90.00
_cell.angle_beta   90.00
_cell.angle_gamma   90.00
#
_symmetry.space_group_name_H-M   'P 1'
#
loop_
_entity.id
_entity.type
_entity.pdbx_description
1 polymer ?
#
loop_
_entity_poly.entity_id
_entity_poly.type
_entity_poly.pdbx_seq_one_letter_code
_entity_poly.pdbx_strand_id
1 'polypeptide(L)'
;IAFFYLYQIVVSNYEVEIENQSLMLQNKVYQQQLDMIHATENSLKRARHDFKNHLIALEELSKSEEKTDLQAYFQKLGGEYQLSEDYICTGNTILDGLMNHKLKIMMATGATIDTKMQIPENIDINSFDLVVVIGNLLDNAIEALSKQEKGNFEIEISYRQGILLINAKNTFKGEIIKRGETLISTKKNAKEAHGIG
;
A
#
# COMPACT_ATOMS: atom_id res chain seq x y z
N ILE A 1 -66.91 -14.74 -3.06
CA ILE A 1 -65.88 -15.83 -2.93
C ILE A 1 -65.00 -15.85 -4.19
N ALA A 2 -65.55 -15.93 -5.41
CA ALA A 2 -64.75 -16.00 -6.66
C ALA A 2 -63.85 -14.79 -6.84
N PHE A 3 -64.34 -13.57 -6.51
CA PHE A 3 -63.57 -12.33 -6.67
C PHE A 3 -62.37 -12.24 -5.72
N PHE A 4 -62.51 -12.74 -4.53
CA PHE A 4 -61.44 -12.82 -3.54
C PHE A 4 -60.33 -13.81 -3.98
N TYR A 5 -60.72 -14.91 -4.54
CA TYR A 5 -59.77 -15.91 -5.07
C TYR A 5 -58.98 -15.39 -6.28
N LEU A 6 -59.69 -14.65 -7.17
CA LEU A 6 -59.04 -14.03 -8.34
C LEU A 6 -58.04 -12.94 -7.88
N TYR A 7 -58.41 -12.14 -6.87
CA TYR A 7 -57.52 -11.14 -6.29
C TYR A 7 -56.24 -11.75 -5.68
N GLN A 8 -56.35 -12.85 -4.93
CA GLN A 8 -55.21 -13.55 -4.37
C GLN A 8 -54.27 -14.10 -5.47
N ILE A 9 -54.81 -14.66 -6.56
CA ILE A 9 -54.00 -15.12 -7.68
C ILE A 9 -53.21 -13.98 -8.34
N VAL A 10 -53.86 -12.84 -8.53
CA VAL A 10 -53.21 -11.66 -9.14
C VAL A 10 -52.11 -11.13 -8.24
N VAL A 11 -52.35 -11.03 -6.93
CA VAL A 11 -51.34 -10.54 -5.96
C VAL A 11 -50.15 -11.50 -5.92
N SER A 12 -50.40 -12.82 -5.82
CA SER A 12 -49.35 -13.83 -5.80
C SER A 12 -48.50 -13.82 -7.09
N ASN A 13 -49.12 -13.66 -8.26
CA ASN A 13 -48.39 -13.53 -9.51
C ASN A 13 -47.51 -12.26 -9.54
N TYR A 14 -48.01 -11.15 -9.01
CA TYR A 14 -47.24 -9.92 -8.91
C TYR A 14 -46.03 -10.05 -7.98
N GLU A 15 -46.20 -10.73 -6.83
CA GLU A 15 -45.11 -10.99 -5.89
C GLU A 15 -44.01 -11.83 -6.52
N VAL A 16 -44.39 -12.92 -7.24
CA VAL A 16 -43.44 -13.78 -7.97
C VAL A 16 -42.73 -13.00 -9.07
N GLU A 17 -43.43 -12.12 -9.80
CA GLU A 17 -42.82 -11.28 -10.84
C GLU A 17 -41.77 -10.32 -10.28
N ILE A 18 -42.08 -9.66 -9.14
CA ILE A 18 -41.14 -8.77 -8.45
C ILE A 18 -39.91 -9.55 -7.94
N GLU A 19 -40.12 -10.72 -7.36
CA GLU A 19 -39.03 -11.57 -6.90
C GLU A 19 -38.12 -12.00 -8.05
N ASN A 20 -38.70 -12.44 -9.17
CA ASN A 20 -37.95 -12.81 -10.38
C ASN A 20 -37.14 -11.62 -10.93
N GLN A 21 -37.72 -10.41 -10.98
CA GLN A 21 -37.00 -9.21 -11.42
C GLN A 21 -35.84 -8.86 -10.48
N SER A 22 -36.06 -9.00 -9.17
CA SER A 22 -35.02 -8.80 -8.15
C SER A 22 -33.85 -9.80 -8.32
N LEU A 23 -34.16 -11.09 -8.52
CA LEU A 23 -33.18 -12.13 -8.78
C LEU A 23 -32.40 -11.90 -10.07
N MET A 24 -33.07 -11.47 -11.14
CA MET A 24 -32.40 -11.11 -12.40
C MET A 24 -31.44 -9.95 -12.22
N LEU A 25 -31.83 -8.92 -11.46
CA LEU A 25 -30.97 -7.79 -11.17
C LEU A 25 -29.75 -8.19 -10.34
N GLN A 26 -29.97 -9.01 -9.31
CA GLN A 26 -28.87 -9.56 -8.49
C GLN A 26 -27.90 -10.37 -9.34
N ASN A 27 -28.39 -11.28 -10.18
CA ASN A 27 -27.55 -12.05 -11.09
C ASN A 27 -26.74 -11.16 -12.04
N LYS A 28 -27.34 -10.12 -12.59
CA LYS A 28 -26.61 -9.15 -13.44
C LYS A 28 -25.49 -8.44 -12.69
N VAL A 29 -25.73 -7.98 -11.47
CA VAL A 29 -24.70 -7.37 -10.60
C VAL A 29 -23.60 -8.36 -10.30
N TYR A 30 -23.94 -9.62 -10.00
CA TYR A 30 -22.97 -10.67 -9.72
C TYR A 30 -22.07 -10.96 -10.93
N GLN A 31 -22.64 -11.04 -12.14
CA GLN A 31 -21.86 -11.20 -13.37
C GLN A 31 -20.91 -10.03 -13.60
N GLN A 32 -21.36 -8.80 -13.40
CA GLN A 32 -20.50 -7.62 -13.51
C GLN A 32 -19.33 -7.64 -12.49
N GLN A 33 -19.59 -8.11 -11.27
CA GLN A 33 -18.53 -8.27 -10.26
C GLN A 33 -17.51 -9.33 -10.66
N LEU A 34 -17.95 -10.47 -11.19
CA LEU A 34 -17.06 -11.52 -11.69
C LEU A 34 -16.19 -11.03 -12.85
N ASP A 35 -16.79 -10.32 -13.80
CA ASP A 35 -16.05 -9.74 -14.93
C ASP A 35 -14.97 -8.75 -14.45
N MET A 36 -15.29 -7.93 -13.45
CA MET A 36 -14.33 -7.00 -12.85
C MET A 36 -13.19 -7.75 -12.13
N ILE A 37 -13.50 -8.81 -11.40
CA ILE A 37 -12.49 -9.65 -10.74
C ILE A 37 -11.54 -10.26 -11.78
N HIS A 38 -12.08 -10.86 -12.84
CA HIS A 38 -11.27 -11.44 -13.91
C HIS A 38 -10.41 -10.41 -14.64
N ALA A 39 -10.94 -9.22 -14.90
CA ALA A 39 -10.16 -8.13 -15.49
C ALA A 39 -8.99 -7.70 -14.57
N THR A 40 -9.25 -7.62 -13.27
CA THR A 40 -8.24 -7.27 -12.26
C THR A 40 -7.15 -8.35 -12.15
N GLU A 41 -7.55 -9.64 -12.10
CA GLU A 41 -6.60 -10.76 -12.09
C GLU A 41 -5.69 -10.76 -13.33
N ASN A 42 -6.25 -10.52 -14.50
CA ASN A 42 -5.48 -10.45 -15.74
C ASN A 42 -4.54 -9.23 -15.77
N SER A 43 -4.94 -8.12 -15.18
CA SER A 43 -4.08 -6.95 -15.02
C SER A 43 -2.91 -7.23 -14.07
N LEU A 44 -3.19 -7.86 -12.94
CA LEU A 44 -2.16 -8.28 -11.97
C LEU A 44 -1.17 -9.30 -12.55
N LYS A 45 -1.66 -10.27 -13.35
CA LYS A 45 -0.79 -11.23 -14.04
C LYS A 45 0.17 -10.52 -14.99
N ARG A 46 -0.32 -9.54 -15.78
CA ARG A 46 0.52 -8.74 -16.68
C ARG A 46 1.53 -7.92 -15.91
N ALA A 47 1.09 -7.18 -14.89
CA ALA A 47 1.98 -6.37 -14.07
C ALA A 47 3.09 -7.21 -13.42
N ARG A 48 2.76 -8.41 -12.91
CA ARG A 48 3.76 -9.34 -12.35
C ARG A 48 4.74 -9.86 -13.39
N HIS A 49 4.27 -10.15 -14.61
CA HIS A 49 5.12 -10.57 -15.71
C HIS A 49 6.10 -9.47 -16.11
N ASP A 50 5.60 -8.23 -16.24
CA ASP A 50 6.42 -7.09 -16.62
C ASP A 50 7.44 -6.76 -15.54
N PHE A 51 7.03 -6.82 -14.26
CA PHE A 51 7.95 -6.68 -13.13
C PHE A 51 9.06 -7.74 -13.14
N LYS A 52 8.72 -9.00 -13.42
CA LYS A 52 9.71 -10.06 -13.56
C LYS A 52 10.71 -9.77 -14.69
N ASN A 53 10.24 -9.27 -15.82
CA ASN A 53 11.12 -8.91 -16.94
C ASN A 53 12.06 -7.76 -16.55
N HIS A 54 11.58 -6.76 -15.79
CA HIS A 54 12.42 -5.69 -15.26
C HIS A 54 13.48 -6.22 -14.30
N LEU A 55 13.13 -7.18 -13.43
CA LEU A 55 14.10 -7.80 -12.51
C LEU A 55 15.19 -8.58 -13.28
N ILE A 56 14.82 -9.33 -14.31
CA ILE A 56 15.78 -10.05 -15.15
C ILE A 56 16.73 -9.06 -15.84
N ALA A 57 16.21 -7.97 -16.41
CA ALA A 57 17.02 -6.94 -17.04
C ALA A 57 17.99 -6.29 -16.04
N LEU A 58 17.53 -5.99 -14.83
CA LEU A 58 18.37 -5.44 -13.76
C LEU A 58 19.46 -6.43 -13.31
N GLU A 59 19.13 -7.71 -13.22
CA GLU A 59 20.10 -8.77 -12.89
C GLU A 59 21.21 -8.84 -13.94
N GLU A 60 20.87 -8.83 -15.23
CA GLU A 60 21.84 -8.85 -16.31
C GLU A 60 22.72 -7.58 -16.34
N LEU A 61 22.10 -6.40 -16.17
CA LEU A 61 22.82 -5.14 -16.10
C LEU A 61 23.73 -5.05 -14.87
N SER A 62 23.38 -5.70 -13.76
CA SER A 62 24.21 -5.72 -12.56
C SER A 62 25.49 -6.56 -12.72
N LYS A 63 25.51 -7.50 -13.67
CA LYS A 63 26.68 -8.34 -13.99
C LYS A 63 27.64 -7.62 -14.96
N SER A 64 27.17 -6.57 -15.63
CA SER A 64 28.02 -5.78 -16.51
C SER A 64 28.96 -4.87 -15.70
N GLU A 65 30.18 -4.69 -16.16
CA GLU A 65 31.14 -3.78 -15.52
C GLU A 65 30.76 -2.30 -15.72
N GLU A 66 29.85 -1.99 -16.64
CA GLU A 66 29.40 -0.64 -16.98
C GLU A 66 28.21 -0.22 -16.08
N LYS A 67 28.52 0.43 -14.95
CA LYS A 67 27.51 0.99 -14.02
C LYS A 67 26.58 2.03 -14.68
N THR A 68 26.99 2.60 -15.81
CA THR A 68 26.25 3.64 -16.55
C THR A 68 24.93 3.11 -17.10
N ASP A 69 24.91 1.87 -17.61
CA ASP A 69 23.73 1.26 -18.21
C ASP A 69 22.67 0.94 -17.14
N LEU A 70 23.11 0.49 -15.97
CA LEU A 70 22.24 0.24 -14.84
C LEU A 70 21.57 1.54 -14.35
N GLN A 71 22.33 2.64 -14.25
CA GLN A 71 21.81 3.94 -13.87
C GLN A 71 20.81 4.47 -14.91
N ALA A 72 21.11 4.36 -16.20
CA ALA A 72 20.20 4.77 -17.27
C ALA A 72 18.90 3.97 -17.26
N TYR A 73 18.96 2.67 -16.96
CA TYR A 73 17.77 1.82 -16.83
C TYR A 73 16.90 2.22 -15.62
N PHE A 74 17.50 2.49 -14.47
CA PHE A 74 16.79 2.99 -13.29
C PHE A 74 16.13 4.34 -13.55
N GLN A 75 16.79 5.26 -14.26
CA GLN A 75 16.20 6.54 -14.63
C GLN A 75 14.95 6.37 -15.53
N LYS A 76 14.96 5.42 -16.45
CA LYS A 76 13.78 5.11 -17.28
C LYS A 76 12.62 4.51 -16.48
N LEU A 77 12.91 3.71 -15.45
CA LEU A 77 11.89 3.08 -14.61
C LEU A 77 11.29 4.03 -13.57
N GLY A 78 12.08 4.91 -13.00
CA GLY A 78 11.74 5.69 -11.81
C GLY A 78 11.63 7.21 -12.00
N GLY A 79 11.88 7.73 -13.19
CA GLY A 79 12.01 9.18 -13.39
C GLY A 79 13.32 9.72 -12.82
N GLU A 80 13.54 11.03 -12.91
CA GLU A 80 14.77 11.68 -12.47
C GLU A 80 15.02 11.48 -10.96
N TYR A 81 15.84 10.47 -10.65
CA TYR A 81 16.47 10.38 -9.32
C TYR A 81 17.58 11.43 -9.25
N GLN A 82 17.24 12.63 -8.82
CA GLN A 82 18.25 13.59 -8.40
C GLN A 82 18.87 13.06 -7.10
N LEU A 83 20.15 12.74 -7.13
CA LEU A 83 21.01 12.56 -5.97
C LEU A 83 21.06 13.91 -5.24
N SER A 84 20.14 14.13 -4.31
CA SER A 84 20.18 15.26 -3.40
C SER A 84 20.82 14.81 -2.10
N GLU A 85 21.38 15.75 -1.35
CA GLU A 85 22.03 15.53 -0.05
C GLU A 85 21.29 14.49 0.81
N ASP A 86 22.04 13.48 1.25
CA ASP A 86 21.50 12.42 2.09
C ASP A 86 21.19 12.97 3.47
N TYR A 87 19.94 12.92 3.89
CA TYR A 87 19.48 13.34 5.21
C TYR A 87 19.85 12.34 6.30
N ILE A 88 20.02 11.06 5.92
CA ILE A 88 20.35 9.95 6.82
C ILE A 88 21.55 9.20 6.24
N CYS A 89 22.55 8.98 7.08
CA CYS A 89 23.72 8.18 6.79
C CYS A 89 24.03 7.31 8.03
N THR A 90 23.45 6.10 8.08
CA THR A 90 23.70 5.12 9.13
C THR A 90 24.88 4.19 8.78
N GLY A 91 25.29 4.16 7.52
CA GLY A 91 26.23 3.20 6.95
C GLY A 91 25.55 1.95 6.38
N ASN A 92 24.27 1.73 6.64
CA ASN A 92 23.48 0.68 6.00
C ASN A 92 22.88 1.24 4.70
N THR A 93 23.53 0.98 3.57
CA THR A 93 23.20 1.55 2.26
C THR A 93 21.75 1.33 1.85
N ILE A 94 21.17 0.17 2.17
CA ILE A 94 19.80 -0.17 1.78
C ILE A 94 18.80 0.65 2.60
N LEU A 95 19.03 0.73 3.90
CA LEU A 95 18.19 1.53 4.80
C LEU A 95 18.29 3.03 4.49
N ASP A 96 19.52 3.51 4.30
CA ASP A 96 19.78 4.92 3.98
C ASP A 96 19.09 5.32 2.68
N GLY A 97 19.20 4.50 1.63
CA GLY A 97 18.51 4.74 0.37
C GLY A 97 16.99 4.77 0.48
N LEU A 98 16.39 3.81 1.20
CA LEU A 98 14.94 3.77 1.45
C LEU A 98 14.48 5.00 2.23
N MET A 99 15.16 5.29 3.36
CA MET A 99 14.80 6.39 4.24
C MET A 99 14.91 7.73 3.53
N ASN A 100 16.04 8.01 2.89
CA ASN A 100 16.27 9.26 2.18
C ASN A 100 15.25 9.48 1.07
N HIS A 101 14.89 8.44 0.31
CA HIS A 101 13.84 8.53 -0.71
C HIS A 101 12.47 8.88 -0.10
N LYS A 102 12.04 8.16 0.94
CA LYS A 102 10.73 8.36 1.56
C LYS A 102 10.63 9.70 2.29
N LEU A 103 11.68 10.12 3.01
CA LEU A 103 11.73 11.41 3.69
C LEU A 103 11.64 12.59 2.70
N LYS A 104 12.27 12.47 1.54
CA LYS A 104 12.15 13.47 0.47
C LYS A 104 10.70 13.62 0.00
N ILE A 105 9.97 12.51 -0.17
CA ILE A 105 8.55 12.55 -0.51
C ILE A 105 7.74 13.24 0.59
N MET A 106 8.01 12.92 1.87
CA MET A 106 7.32 13.57 3.00
C MET A 106 7.61 15.07 3.06
N MET A 107 8.86 15.51 2.85
CA MET A 107 9.21 16.93 2.82
C MET A 107 8.48 17.68 1.71
N ALA A 108 8.27 17.05 0.57
CA ALA A 108 7.51 17.64 -0.53
C ALA A 108 6.03 17.90 -0.18
N THR A 109 5.47 17.26 0.86
CA THR A 109 4.13 17.56 1.38
C THR A 109 4.11 18.79 2.32
N GLY A 110 5.24 19.39 2.62
CA GLY A 110 5.36 20.48 3.61
C GLY A 110 5.40 20.02 5.06
N ALA A 111 5.63 18.72 5.30
CA ALA A 111 5.72 18.17 6.65
C ALA A 111 7.06 18.51 7.32
N THR A 112 7.01 18.73 8.64
CA THR A 112 8.20 18.81 9.49
C THR A 112 8.62 17.40 9.89
N ILE A 113 9.91 17.09 9.73
CA ILE A 113 10.43 15.74 9.97
C ILE A 113 11.51 15.78 11.05
N ASP A 114 11.39 14.91 12.04
CA ASP A 114 12.42 14.64 13.05
C ASP A 114 12.83 13.16 12.97
N THR A 115 14.16 12.92 12.89
CA THR A 115 14.71 11.58 12.72
C THR A 115 15.81 11.32 13.73
N LYS A 116 15.74 10.16 14.41
CA LYS A 116 16.78 9.68 15.32
C LYS A 116 17.15 8.25 14.94
N MET A 117 18.41 8.06 14.53
CA MET A 117 18.92 6.77 14.08
C MET A 117 20.08 6.32 14.97
N GLN A 118 19.95 5.15 15.58
CA GLN A 118 20.98 4.48 16.37
C GLN A 118 21.14 3.04 15.88
N ILE A 119 21.60 2.91 14.63
CA ILE A 119 21.75 1.65 13.93
C ILE A 119 23.22 1.47 13.55
N PRO A 120 23.88 0.35 13.87
CA PRO A 120 25.21 0.05 13.37
C PRO A 120 25.18 -0.29 11.87
N GLU A 121 26.30 -0.14 11.19
CA GLU A 121 26.44 -0.48 9.77
C GLU A 121 26.00 -1.91 9.47
N ASN A 122 26.38 -2.84 10.33
CA ASN A 122 26.04 -4.26 10.20
C ASN A 122 25.00 -4.64 11.26
N ILE A 123 23.82 -5.03 10.80
CA ILE A 123 22.74 -5.57 11.62
C ILE A 123 22.42 -7.00 11.18
N ASP A 124 22.18 -7.87 12.16
CA ASP A 124 21.78 -9.26 11.89
C ASP A 124 20.26 -9.33 11.64
N ILE A 125 19.81 -8.62 10.61
CA ILE A 125 18.43 -8.62 10.13
C ILE A 125 18.47 -8.67 8.61
N ASN A 126 17.60 -9.49 8.03
CA ASN A 126 17.47 -9.58 6.59
C ASN A 126 17.08 -8.21 6.00
N SER A 127 17.89 -7.71 5.08
CA SER A 127 17.67 -6.40 4.45
C SER A 127 16.31 -6.30 3.74
N PHE A 128 15.81 -7.40 3.17
CA PHE A 128 14.50 -7.42 2.51
C PHE A 128 13.37 -7.19 3.53
N ASP A 129 13.40 -7.88 4.66
CA ASP A 129 12.39 -7.72 5.72
C ASP A 129 12.42 -6.30 6.28
N LEU A 130 13.62 -5.74 6.47
CA LEU A 130 13.81 -4.36 6.92
C LEU A 130 13.17 -3.36 5.96
N VAL A 131 13.40 -3.51 4.66
CA VAL A 131 12.80 -2.66 3.61
C VAL A 131 11.28 -2.77 3.61
N VAL A 132 10.74 -3.97 3.75
CA VAL A 132 9.28 -4.20 3.75
C VAL A 132 8.63 -3.54 4.97
N VAL A 133 9.18 -3.76 6.17
CA VAL A 133 8.61 -3.21 7.41
C VAL A 133 8.69 -1.70 7.44
N ILE A 134 9.89 -1.14 7.24
CA ILE A 134 10.10 0.31 7.29
C ILE A 134 9.40 1.00 6.11
N GLY A 135 9.44 0.41 4.92
CA GLY A 135 8.74 0.92 3.75
C GLY A 135 7.25 1.10 4.00
N ASN A 136 6.59 0.07 4.54
CA ASN A 136 5.16 0.12 4.86
C ASN A 136 4.83 1.18 5.93
N LEU A 137 5.68 1.31 6.97
CA LEU A 137 5.49 2.35 8.00
C LEU A 137 5.58 3.75 7.41
N LEU A 138 6.60 4.00 6.59
CA LEU A 138 6.81 5.28 5.93
C LEU A 138 5.71 5.60 4.91
N ASP A 139 5.22 4.61 4.16
CA ASP A 139 4.11 4.79 3.21
C ASP A 139 2.81 5.16 3.93
N ASN A 140 2.53 4.55 5.06
CA ASN A 140 1.38 4.91 5.89
C ASN A 140 1.49 6.35 6.39
N ALA A 141 2.68 6.78 6.82
CA ALA A 141 2.93 8.15 7.25
C ALA A 141 2.78 9.14 6.08
N ILE A 142 3.33 8.86 4.90
CA ILE A 142 3.17 9.68 3.69
C ILE A 142 1.69 9.85 3.34
N GLU A 143 0.91 8.76 3.35
CA GLU A 143 -0.52 8.82 3.08
C GLU A 143 -1.28 9.71 4.08
N ALA A 144 -0.91 9.64 5.36
CA ALA A 144 -1.52 10.48 6.39
C ALA A 144 -1.15 11.96 6.24
N LEU A 145 0.12 12.24 5.95
CA LEU A 145 0.65 13.59 5.78
C LEU A 145 0.14 14.26 4.51
N SER A 146 -0.04 13.53 3.41
CA SER A 146 -0.54 14.08 2.15
C SER A 146 -1.96 14.64 2.22
N LYS A 147 -2.72 14.30 3.28
CA LYS A 147 -4.08 14.80 3.54
C LYS A 147 -4.11 16.06 4.40
N GLN A 148 -2.95 16.64 4.71
CA GLN A 148 -2.80 17.78 5.60
C GLN A 148 -1.94 18.86 4.93
N GLU A 149 -2.19 20.13 5.23
CA GLU A 149 -1.37 21.25 4.76
C GLU A 149 -0.05 21.38 5.53
N LYS A 150 -0.07 21.01 6.81
CA LYS A 150 1.09 20.99 7.69
C LYS A 150 1.00 19.75 8.57
N GLY A 151 1.95 18.88 8.44
CA GLY A 151 2.03 17.66 9.23
C GLY A 151 3.37 17.53 9.94
N ASN A 152 3.43 16.70 10.98
CA ASN A 152 4.66 16.37 11.67
C ASN A 152 4.88 14.86 11.59
N PHE A 153 6.11 14.46 11.33
CA PHE A 153 6.55 13.08 11.35
C PHE A 153 7.80 12.96 12.22
N GLU A 154 7.78 12.05 13.16
CA GLU A 154 8.90 11.70 14.03
C GLU A 154 9.17 10.21 13.86
N ILE A 155 10.44 9.86 13.63
CA ILE A 155 10.85 8.45 13.62
C ILE A 155 12.14 8.25 14.40
N GLU A 156 12.11 7.27 15.29
CA GLU A 156 13.26 6.81 16.04
C GLU A 156 13.49 5.33 15.77
N ILE A 157 14.66 4.98 15.27
CA ILE A 157 15.06 3.60 15.01
C ILE A 157 16.33 3.32 15.79
N SER A 158 16.32 2.25 16.59
CA SER A 158 17.49 1.80 17.33
C SER A 158 17.67 0.30 17.27
N TYR A 159 18.90 -0.15 17.20
CA TYR A 159 19.25 -1.57 17.21
C TYR A 159 20.17 -1.88 18.38
N ARG A 160 19.72 -2.75 19.28
CA ARG A 160 20.49 -3.14 20.47
C ARG A 160 20.27 -4.62 20.78
N GLN A 161 21.34 -5.36 20.99
CA GLN A 161 21.30 -6.77 21.40
C GLN A 161 20.42 -7.67 20.53
N GLY A 162 20.46 -7.47 19.19
CA GLY A 162 19.66 -8.25 18.25
C GLY A 162 18.21 -7.77 18.10
N ILE A 163 17.80 -6.72 18.81
CA ILE A 163 16.43 -6.18 18.77
C ILE A 163 16.43 -4.85 18.03
N LEU A 164 15.60 -4.79 17.00
CA LEU A 164 15.29 -3.55 16.29
C LEU A 164 14.04 -2.92 16.89
N LEU A 165 14.17 -1.70 17.40
CA LEU A 165 13.06 -0.89 17.90
C LEU A 165 12.79 0.22 16.92
N ILE A 166 11.55 0.31 16.45
CA ILE A 166 11.07 1.37 15.55
C ILE A 166 9.91 2.06 16.23
N ASN A 167 10.05 3.36 16.45
CA ASN A 167 8.99 4.22 16.96
C ASN A 167 8.72 5.30 15.91
N ALA A 168 7.56 5.24 15.27
CA ALA A 168 7.13 6.20 14.27
C ALA A 168 5.85 6.90 14.72
N LYS A 169 5.82 8.21 14.65
CA LYS A 169 4.66 9.05 14.99
C LYS A 169 4.42 10.03 13.88
N ASN A 170 3.17 10.16 13.47
CA ASN A 170 2.76 11.18 12.52
C ASN A 170 1.46 11.84 12.94
N THR A 171 1.28 13.08 12.56
CA THR A 171 -0.04 13.72 12.62
C THR A 171 -0.92 13.14 11.52
N PHE A 172 -2.22 13.10 11.74
CA PHE A 172 -3.20 12.68 10.74
C PHE A 172 -4.48 13.51 10.86
N LYS A 173 -5.22 13.59 9.75
CA LYS A 173 -6.54 14.24 9.71
C LYS A 173 -7.61 13.16 9.55
N GLY A 174 -8.44 12.97 10.57
CA GLY A 174 -9.52 11.98 10.56
C GLY A 174 -9.82 11.46 11.96
N GLU A 175 -10.79 10.55 12.05
CA GLU A 175 -11.18 9.87 13.29
C GLU A 175 -10.51 8.50 13.37
N ILE A 176 -10.06 8.15 14.56
CA ILE A 176 -9.58 6.80 14.87
C ILE A 176 -10.78 5.93 15.17
N ILE A 177 -11.06 4.95 14.31
CA ILE A 177 -12.12 3.98 14.58
C ILE A 177 -11.53 2.81 15.37
N LYS A 178 -12.03 2.61 16.59
CA LYS A 178 -11.65 1.48 17.46
C LYS A 178 -12.82 0.51 17.59
N ARG A 179 -12.52 -0.78 17.57
CA ARG A 179 -13.45 -1.84 17.94
C ARG A 179 -12.86 -2.60 19.13
N GLY A 180 -13.26 -2.21 20.34
CA GLY A 180 -12.58 -2.63 21.57
C GLY A 180 -11.18 -2.02 21.65
N GLU A 181 -10.16 -2.83 21.85
CA GLU A 181 -8.74 -2.41 21.86
C GLU A 181 -8.08 -2.41 20.49
N THR A 182 -8.76 -2.89 19.43
CA THR A 182 -8.21 -3.02 18.09
C THR A 182 -8.52 -1.81 17.23
N LEU A 183 -7.49 -1.27 16.56
CA LEU A 183 -7.64 -0.22 15.55
C LEU A 183 -8.20 -0.81 14.25
N ILE A 184 -9.22 -0.18 13.68
CA ILE A 184 -9.79 -0.59 12.40
C ILE A 184 -9.26 0.32 11.30
N SER A 185 -8.73 -0.27 10.23
CA SER A 185 -8.33 0.47 9.04
C SER A 185 -9.53 1.14 8.37
N THR A 186 -9.43 2.43 8.10
CA THR A 186 -10.42 3.21 7.37
C THR A 186 -10.27 3.11 5.85
N LYS A 187 -9.29 2.36 5.36
CA LYS A 187 -9.07 2.16 3.92
C LYS A 187 -10.23 1.38 3.32
N LYS A 188 -10.91 1.94 2.31
CA LYS A 188 -12.10 1.35 1.67
C LYS A 188 -11.89 -0.07 1.10
N ASN A 189 -10.65 -0.48 0.84
CA ASN A 189 -10.28 -1.79 0.31
C ASN A 189 -9.77 -2.78 1.38
N ALA A 190 -9.80 -2.42 2.66
CA ALA A 190 -9.28 -3.26 3.75
C ALA A 190 -10.33 -4.25 4.30
N LYS A 191 -11.28 -4.71 3.48
CA LYS A 191 -12.23 -5.76 3.92
C LYS A 191 -11.61 -7.15 4.02
N GLU A 192 -10.39 -7.36 3.51
CA GLU A 192 -9.66 -8.62 3.63
C GLU A 192 -8.27 -8.33 4.24
N ALA A 193 -8.12 -8.76 5.47
CA ALA A 193 -6.87 -9.04 6.17
C ALA A 193 -5.73 -8.00 6.05
N HIS A 194 -5.69 -7.00 6.90
CA HIS A 194 -4.45 -6.44 7.42
C HIS A 194 -4.76 -5.64 8.69
N GLY A 195 -4.95 -6.36 9.77
CA GLY A 195 -4.94 -5.81 11.11
C GLY A 195 -3.64 -6.21 11.78
N ILE A 196 -2.51 -5.77 11.25
CA ILE A 196 -1.23 -5.77 11.93
C ILE A 196 -0.62 -4.40 11.69
N GLY A 197 -0.86 -3.50 12.59
CA GLY A 197 -0.23 -2.22 12.72
C GLY A 197 -0.09 -1.91 14.18
#